data_8d66248620d8d6b5f5ca7b2b763314ae
#
_entry.id   8d66248620d8d6b5f5ca7b2b763314ae
#
_cell.length_a   1.000
_cell.length_b   1.000
_cell.length_c   1.000
_cell.angle_alpha   90.00
_cell.angle_beta   90.00
_cell.angle_gamma   90.00
#
_symmetry.space_group_name_H-M   'P 1'
#
loop_
_entity.id
_entity.type
_entity.pdbx_description
1 polymer ?
#
loop_
_entity_poly.entity_id
_entity_poly.type
_entity_poly.pdbx_seq_one_letter_code
_entity_poly.pdbx_strand_id
1 'polypeptide(L)'
;MNFTGGKEGEPNKPKRAETLSAGKMEWTDSAAAGGAPARTKLQADKLAMDFGPLGKAKQLQAFGNVQTERAVEGKPLQTATANNGVAQLLPTGGWSQMDLQGDVKLKEADHTGQAEHAMFLRATQTATLTGKAVARDATTETHAARITFAQATGDIRAEGGVRSTDFSAKASGVQLAPVPANISSDTMQANSKAGRALYTGHARLWQGDSVLEAESIELLRETRVLNANGNVRAVFPEAAQTPLRSPAPVMVSQPVAKKNTLWHVSSGILNYRDAESRAHLEKNVVVQSTEQTMRGPALELYFTRGTQIGINGENSSNAASGQGTAQQISRAVGTGGVVVEQGARKASAERGEYTAADGKFVMSGGTPTLYDAAEGTTTGRQLTFFLADDTIIVDSENGSRTLTKHRVEK
;
A
#
# COMPACT_ATOMS: atom_id res chain seq x y z
N MET A 1 -52.49 -0.71 14.55
CA MET A 1 -51.86 0.15 15.59
C MET A 1 -52.22 -0.39 16.95
N ASN A 2 -51.27 -0.56 17.83
CA ASN A 2 -51.51 -0.90 19.21
C ASN A 2 -51.39 0.38 20.07
N PHE A 3 -52.36 0.57 20.99
CA PHE A 3 -52.38 1.73 21.89
C PHE A 3 -52.20 1.32 23.35
N THR A 4 -51.59 2.16 24.16
CA THR A 4 -51.66 2.04 25.62
C THR A 4 -52.96 2.63 26.06
N GLY A 5 -53.77 1.90 26.88
CA GLY A 5 -54.97 2.48 27.54
C GLY A 5 -54.58 3.69 28.38
N GLY A 6 -55.17 4.82 28.08
CA GLY A 6 -55.09 6.01 28.94
C GLY A 6 -55.96 5.82 30.18
N LYS A 7 -55.73 6.59 31.26
CA LYS A 7 -56.67 6.79 32.34
C LYS A 7 -57.93 7.48 31.77
N GLU A 8 -59.05 7.30 32.41
CA GLU A 8 -60.33 7.94 32.00
C GLU A 8 -60.15 9.45 31.79
N GLY A 9 -60.36 9.93 30.54
CA GLY A 9 -60.12 11.33 30.15
C GLY A 9 -58.77 11.63 29.48
N GLU A 10 -57.79 10.72 29.41
CA GLU A 10 -56.54 10.93 28.66
C GLU A 10 -56.64 10.31 27.24
N PRO A 11 -56.10 10.96 26.19
CA PRO A 11 -56.11 10.39 24.84
C PRO A 11 -55.18 9.13 24.80
N ASN A 12 -55.67 8.08 24.16
CA ASN A 12 -54.87 6.88 23.91
C ASN A 12 -53.62 7.25 23.10
N LYS A 13 -52.46 6.86 23.60
CA LYS A 13 -51.15 7.10 22.95
C LYS A 13 -50.77 5.90 22.12
N PRO A 14 -50.27 6.05 20.88
CA PRO A 14 -49.78 4.94 20.09
C PRO A 14 -48.56 4.32 20.79
N LYS A 15 -48.53 2.99 20.88
CA LYS A 15 -47.38 2.24 21.38
C LYS A 15 -46.54 1.67 20.24
N ARG A 16 -47.23 1.15 19.21
CA ARG A 16 -46.59 0.55 18.04
C ARG A 16 -47.51 0.68 16.81
N ALA A 17 -46.91 1.00 15.69
CA ALA A 17 -47.53 0.96 14.38
C ALA A 17 -46.77 0.03 13.46
N GLU A 18 -47.44 -0.77 12.66
CA GLU A 18 -46.85 -1.68 11.69
C GLU A 18 -47.56 -1.56 10.34
N THR A 19 -46.81 -1.76 9.24
CA THR A 19 -47.41 -1.94 7.91
C THR A 19 -47.92 -3.36 7.73
N LEU A 20 -49.01 -3.53 7.03
CA LEU A 20 -49.58 -4.85 6.71
C LEU A 20 -48.96 -5.47 5.45
N SER A 21 -48.33 -4.67 4.65
CA SER A 21 -47.63 -5.02 3.40
C SER A 21 -46.36 -4.20 3.25
N ALA A 22 -45.70 -4.25 2.10
CA ALA A 22 -44.54 -3.44 1.79
C ALA A 22 -44.78 -1.97 2.14
N GLY A 23 -43.85 -1.40 2.95
CA GLY A 23 -43.95 -0.06 3.46
C GLY A 23 -42.95 0.87 2.80
N LYS A 24 -43.39 2.12 2.61
CA LYS A 24 -42.54 3.22 2.20
C LYS A 24 -42.65 4.35 3.20
N MET A 25 -41.52 4.95 3.54
CA MET A 25 -41.44 6.13 4.41
C MET A 25 -40.49 7.15 3.81
N GLU A 26 -40.86 8.40 3.96
CA GLU A 26 -40.03 9.53 3.55
C GLU A 26 -40.02 10.58 4.62
N TRP A 27 -38.85 11.15 4.87
CA TRP A 27 -38.71 12.26 5.82
C TRP A 27 -37.58 13.19 5.40
N THR A 28 -37.62 14.38 5.90
CA THR A 28 -36.56 15.38 5.76
C THR A 28 -35.92 15.60 7.10
N ASP A 29 -34.61 15.36 7.20
CA ASP A 29 -33.84 15.70 8.38
C ASP A 29 -33.47 17.17 8.33
N SER A 30 -33.69 17.89 9.45
CA SER A 30 -33.13 19.24 9.61
C SER A 30 -31.59 19.12 9.56
N ALA A 31 -30.96 20.07 8.89
CA ALA A 31 -29.51 20.15 8.81
C ALA A 31 -28.86 20.15 10.20
N ALA A 32 -27.86 19.32 10.43
CA ALA A 32 -26.96 19.53 11.55
C ALA A 32 -26.19 20.84 11.31
N ALA A 33 -26.27 21.78 12.28
CA ALA A 33 -25.56 23.05 12.31
C ALA A 33 -25.03 23.59 10.95
N GLY A 34 -25.91 24.22 10.16
CA GLY A 34 -25.51 24.96 8.95
C GLY A 34 -25.38 24.15 7.66
N GLY A 35 -25.75 22.87 7.64
CA GLY A 35 -25.76 22.04 6.42
C GLY A 35 -27.09 22.11 5.64
N ALA A 36 -27.13 21.62 4.39
CA ALA A 36 -28.34 21.45 3.63
C ALA A 36 -29.23 20.33 4.22
N PRO A 37 -30.58 20.46 4.17
CA PRO A 37 -31.50 19.43 4.63
C PRO A 37 -31.31 18.14 3.80
N ALA A 38 -31.42 17.00 4.48
CA ALA A 38 -31.33 15.69 3.83
C ALA A 38 -32.74 15.08 3.69
N ARG A 39 -33.11 14.69 2.48
CA ARG A 39 -34.32 13.92 2.21
C ARG A 39 -33.97 12.45 2.18
N THR A 40 -34.59 11.66 3.07
CA THR A 40 -34.35 10.22 3.17
C THR A 40 -35.60 9.46 2.79
N LYS A 41 -35.48 8.47 1.94
CA LYS A 41 -36.53 7.49 1.61
C LYS A 41 -36.12 6.13 2.14
N LEU A 42 -37.06 5.41 2.71
CA LEU A 42 -36.91 4.05 3.17
C LEU A 42 -38.01 3.19 2.58
N GLN A 43 -37.66 2.02 2.08
CA GLN A 43 -38.60 0.99 1.63
C GLN A 43 -38.18 -0.35 2.23
N ALA A 44 -39.16 -1.18 2.63
CA ALA A 44 -38.96 -2.55 3.11
C ALA A 44 -40.23 -3.37 2.93
N ASP A 45 -40.13 -4.70 3.04
CA ASP A 45 -41.30 -5.59 2.99
C ASP A 45 -42.23 -5.35 4.16
N LYS A 46 -41.71 -5.00 5.33
CA LYS A 46 -42.45 -4.61 6.52
C LYS A 46 -41.75 -3.49 7.27
N LEU A 47 -42.51 -2.49 7.72
CA LEU A 47 -42.04 -1.45 8.62
C LEU A 47 -42.80 -1.52 9.93
N ALA A 48 -42.10 -1.30 11.05
CA ALA A 48 -42.66 -1.18 12.36
C ALA A 48 -42.06 0.05 13.08
N MET A 49 -42.90 0.83 13.72
CA MET A 49 -42.50 2.00 14.47
C MET A 49 -42.94 1.89 15.92
N ASP A 50 -42.04 1.98 16.85
CA ASP A 50 -42.29 2.04 18.27
C ASP A 50 -42.32 3.50 18.75
N PHE A 51 -43.27 3.81 19.63
CA PHE A 51 -43.45 5.15 20.20
C PHE A 51 -43.11 5.16 21.67
N GLY A 52 -42.49 6.25 22.10
CA GLY A 52 -42.18 6.48 23.51
C GLY A 52 -43.40 6.99 24.33
N PRO A 53 -43.24 7.20 25.65
CA PRO A 53 -44.34 7.60 26.58
C PRO A 53 -45.07 8.87 26.16
N LEU A 54 -44.41 9.77 25.46
CA LEU A 54 -44.96 11.04 24.96
C LEU A 54 -45.64 10.89 23.59
N GLY A 55 -45.80 9.67 23.06
CA GLY A 55 -46.35 9.43 21.72
C GLY A 55 -45.43 9.84 20.57
N LYS A 56 -44.17 10.17 20.87
CA LYS A 56 -43.15 10.45 19.84
C LYS A 56 -42.50 9.17 19.36
N ALA A 57 -42.19 9.06 18.06
CA ALA A 57 -41.47 7.94 17.48
C ALA A 57 -40.10 7.79 18.18
N LYS A 58 -39.79 6.54 18.61
CA LYS A 58 -38.57 6.18 19.33
C LYS A 58 -37.64 5.32 18.49
N GLN A 59 -38.22 4.33 17.79
CA GLN A 59 -37.47 3.38 17.00
C GLN A 59 -38.24 3.04 15.74
N LEU A 60 -37.54 2.93 14.62
CA LEU A 60 -38.05 2.43 13.36
C LEU A 60 -37.34 1.11 13.04
N GLN A 61 -38.09 0.07 12.72
CA GLN A 61 -37.61 -1.24 12.32
C GLN A 61 -38.09 -1.51 10.88
N ALA A 62 -37.19 -2.01 10.06
CA ALA A 62 -37.45 -2.41 8.66
C ALA A 62 -37.03 -3.87 8.47
N PHE A 63 -37.91 -4.67 7.90
CA PHE A 63 -37.71 -6.09 7.71
C PHE A 63 -37.89 -6.46 6.25
N GLY A 64 -36.97 -7.24 5.71
CA GLY A 64 -36.98 -7.76 4.33
C GLY A 64 -36.71 -6.67 3.30
N ASN A 65 -35.77 -6.91 2.40
CA ASN A 65 -35.49 -6.06 1.23
C ASN A 65 -35.38 -4.55 1.57
N VAL A 66 -34.68 -4.23 2.64
CA VAL A 66 -34.49 -2.84 3.08
C VAL A 66 -33.70 -2.07 2.03
N GLN A 67 -34.25 -0.95 1.59
CA GLN A 67 -33.61 0.00 0.67
C GLN A 67 -33.74 1.41 1.22
N THR A 68 -32.63 2.13 1.26
CA THR A 68 -32.62 3.53 1.66
C THR A 68 -31.95 4.40 0.59
N GLU A 69 -32.52 5.57 0.36
CA GLU A 69 -31.95 6.64 -0.46
C GLU A 69 -31.88 7.90 0.35
N ARG A 70 -30.71 8.52 0.39
CA ARG A 70 -30.52 9.80 1.06
C ARG A 70 -29.97 10.83 0.08
N ALA A 71 -30.73 11.87 -0.17
CA ALA A 71 -30.36 12.98 -1.03
C ALA A 71 -30.06 14.22 -0.19
N VAL A 72 -28.91 14.83 -0.42
CA VAL A 72 -28.52 16.12 0.15
C VAL A 72 -28.17 17.02 -1.03
N GLU A 73 -28.65 18.27 -1.02
CA GLU A 73 -28.39 19.21 -2.09
C GLU A 73 -26.87 19.40 -2.32
N GLY A 74 -26.43 19.33 -3.57
CA GLY A 74 -25.04 19.47 -3.94
C GLY A 74 -24.12 18.29 -3.60
N LYS A 75 -24.67 17.14 -3.10
CA LYS A 75 -23.92 15.91 -2.81
C LYS A 75 -24.44 14.73 -3.65
N PRO A 76 -23.58 13.74 -3.93
CA PRO A 76 -24.01 12.49 -4.56
C PRO A 76 -25.11 11.80 -3.76
N LEU A 77 -26.00 11.09 -4.46
CA LEU A 77 -27.01 10.25 -3.84
C LEU A 77 -26.35 9.11 -3.06
N GLN A 78 -26.73 8.98 -1.78
CA GLN A 78 -26.33 7.86 -0.94
C GLN A 78 -27.42 6.80 -0.95
N THR A 79 -27.05 5.56 -1.23
CA THR A 79 -27.99 4.42 -1.20
C THR A 79 -27.44 3.34 -0.27
N ALA A 80 -28.35 2.65 0.43
CA ALA A 80 -28.01 1.46 1.18
C ALA A 80 -29.08 0.40 1.00
N THR A 81 -28.64 -0.87 0.94
CA THR A 81 -29.53 -2.04 0.96
C THR A 81 -29.10 -3.00 2.07
N ALA A 82 -30.07 -3.72 2.65
CA ALA A 82 -29.83 -4.72 3.68
C ALA A 82 -31.04 -5.68 3.79
N ASN A 83 -30.88 -6.78 4.52
CA ASN A 83 -32.02 -7.64 4.85
C ASN A 83 -32.90 -7.01 5.92
N ASN A 84 -32.30 -6.40 6.95
CA ASN A 84 -33.03 -5.75 8.04
C ASN A 84 -32.35 -4.42 8.41
N GLY A 85 -33.12 -3.53 9.02
CA GLY A 85 -32.61 -2.26 9.51
C GLY A 85 -33.34 -1.80 10.78
N VAL A 86 -32.59 -1.14 11.67
CA VAL A 86 -33.14 -0.51 12.88
C VAL A 86 -32.59 0.89 12.99
N ALA A 87 -33.46 1.90 13.14
CA ALA A 87 -33.05 3.27 13.40
C ALA A 87 -33.57 3.73 14.75
N GLN A 88 -32.68 4.25 15.60
CA GLN A 88 -33.04 4.96 16.84
C GLN A 88 -33.37 6.40 16.50
N LEU A 89 -34.55 6.85 16.87
CA LEU A 89 -35.04 8.18 16.52
C LEU A 89 -34.89 9.16 17.70
N LEU A 90 -34.63 10.41 17.38
CA LEU A 90 -34.53 11.49 18.36
C LEU A 90 -35.93 12.11 18.57
N PRO A 91 -36.30 12.50 19.82
CA PRO A 91 -37.54 13.20 20.12
C PRO A 91 -37.70 14.54 19.37
N THR A 92 -36.59 15.13 18.94
CA THR A 92 -36.53 16.39 18.14
C THR A 92 -36.65 16.16 16.63
N GLY A 93 -36.76 14.91 16.18
CA GLY A 93 -36.73 14.49 14.79
C GLY A 93 -35.37 14.01 14.31
N GLY A 94 -35.37 13.18 13.27
CA GLY A 94 -34.19 12.51 12.75
C GLY A 94 -33.77 11.27 13.56
N TRP A 95 -32.65 10.69 13.19
CA TRP A 95 -32.11 9.48 13.83
C TRP A 95 -30.80 9.79 14.58
N SER A 96 -30.49 9.01 15.61
CA SER A 96 -29.21 9.06 16.34
C SER A 96 -28.28 7.94 15.93
N GLN A 97 -28.82 6.75 15.70
CA GLN A 97 -28.10 5.54 15.30
C GLN A 97 -28.92 4.79 14.25
N MET A 98 -28.25 4.18 13.28
CA MET A 98 -28.85 3.28 12.31
C MET A 98 -28.02 2.02 12.24
N ASP A 99 -28.65 0.86 12.32
CA ASP A 99 -28.08 -0.47 12.20
C ASP A 99 -28.71 -1.18 11.01
N LEU A 100 -27.87 -1.63 10.07
CA LEU A 100 -28.26 -2.45 8.93
C LEU A 100 -27.64 -3.84 9.06
N GLN A 101 -28.40 -4.89 8.79
CA GLN A 101 -27.97 -6.27 8.98
C GLN A 101 -28.33 -7.15 7.78
N GLY A 102 -27.40 -8.02 7.40
CA GLY A 102 -27.52 -9.00 6.34
C GLY A 102 -27.38 -8.41 4.93
N ASP A 103 -26.36 -8.85 4.20
CA ASP A 103 -26.02 -8.44 2.83
C ASP A 103 -26.04 -6.91 2.64
N VAL A 104 -25.41 -6.19 3.56
CA VAL A 104 -25.37 -4.73 3.52
C VAL A 104 -24.52 -4.27 2.34
N LYS A 105 -25.11 -3.41 1.50
CA LYS A 105 -24.43 -2.72 0.40
C LYS A 105 -24.67 -1.23 0.49
N LEU A 106 -23.60 -0.47 0.45
CA LEU A 106 -23.59 0.99 0.51
C LEU A 106 -23.02 1.54 -0.78
N LYS A 107 -23.55 2.67 -1.25
CA LYS A 107 -23.02 3.35 -2.44
C LYS A 107 -23.21 4.86 -2.31
N GLU A 108 -22.14 5.60 -2.62
CA GLU A 108 -22.10 7.06 -2.78
C GLU A 108 -21.13 7.41 -3.91
N ALA A 109 -21.61 7.89 -5.04
CA ALA A 109 -20.81 8.12 -6.24
C ALA A 109 -20.01 6.85 -6.67
N ASP A 110 -18.68 6.93 -6.65
CA ASP A 110 -17.75 5.84 -6.93
C ASP A 110 -17.33 5.04 -5.68
N HIS A 111 -17.76 5.48 -4.50
CA HIS A 111 -17.50 4.76 -3.25
C HIS A 111 -18.56 3.69 -3.00
N THR A 112 -18.12 2.49 -2.69
CA THR A 112 -18.98 1.38 -2.31
C THR A 112 -18.51 0.73 -1.02
N GLY A 113 -19.45 0.23 -0.23
CA GLY A 113 -19.19 -0.55 0.98
C GLY A 113 -20.03 -1.83 0.98
N GLN A 114 -19.48 -2.93 1.47
CA GLN A 114 -20.18 -4.18 1.67
C GLN A 114 -19.83 -4.76 3.03
N ALA A 115 -20.80 -5.39 3.72
CA ALA A 115 -20.59 -6.03 5.01
C ALA A 115 -21.78 -6.94 5.39
N GLU A 116 -21.60 -7.74 6.44
CA GLU A 116 -22.71 -8.44 7.08
C GLU A 116 -23.53 -7.50 7.97
N HIS A 117 -22.87 -6.47 8.53
CA HIS A 117 -23.50 -5.48 9.40
C HIS A 117 -22.88 -4.10 9.19
N ALA A 118 -23.70 -3.05 9.16
CA ALA A 118 -23.28 -1.65 9.14
C ALA A 118 -23.98 -0.85 10.23
N MET A 119 -23.20 -0.11 11.01
CA MET A 119 -23.68 0.80 12.06
C MET A 119 -23.28 2.24 11.72
N PHE A 120 -24.24 3.14 11.78
CA PHE A 120 -24.04 4.56 11.55
C PHE A 120 -24.36 5.34 12.83
N LEU A 121 -23.46 6.20 13.26
CA LEU A 121 -23.63 7.10 14.40
C LEU A 121 -23.65 8.55 13.91
N ARG A 122 -24.80 9.24 14.11
CA ARG A 122 -24.97 10.60 13.62
C ARG A 122 -24.10 11.61 14.39
N ALA A 123 -23.98 11.46 15.70
CA ALA A 123 -23.24 12.39 16.55
C ALA A 123 -21.77 12.51 16.16
N THR A 124 -21.14 11.39 15.82
CA THR A 124 -19.72 11.32 15.41
C THR A 124 -19.54 11.32 13.91
N GLN A 125 -20.63 11.24 13.14
CA GLN A 125 -20.62 11.07 11.68
C GLN A 125 -19.74 9.88 11.27
N THR A 126 -19.84 8.76 12.00
CA THR A 126 -19.09 7.55 11.73
C THR A 126 -19.96 6.44 11.14
N ALA A 127 -19.39 5.70 10.22
CA ALA A 127 -19.95 4.45 9.71
C ALA A 127 -18.97 3.32 10.02
N THR A 128 -19.47 2.22 10.59
CA THR A 128 -18.67 1.01 10.90
C THR A 128 -19.27 -0.16 10.17
N LEU A 129 -18.48 -0.83 9.35
CA LEU A 129 -18.78 -2.07 8.63
C LEU A 129 -18.12 -3.22 9.36
N THR A 130 -18.86 -4.31 9.60
CA THR A 130 -18.34 -5.53 10.24
C THR A 130 -18.85 -6.78 9.55
N GLY A 131 -18.07 -7.86 9.64
CA GLY A 131 -18.37 -9.12 8.96
C GLY A 131 -18.03 -9.05 7.47
N LYS A 132 -16.81 -9.50 7.12
CA LYS A 132 -16.29 -9.47 5.74
C LYS A 132 -16.42 -8.08 5.09
N ALA A 133 -16.04 -7.06 5.86
CA ALA A 133 -16.18 -5.69 5.40
C ALA A 133 -15.29 -5.41 4.18
N VAL A 134 -15.87 -4.81 3.16
CA VAL A 134 -15.19 -4.35 1.95
C VAL A 134 -15.51 -2.89 1.73
N ALA A 135 -14.49 -2.09 1.46
CA ALA A 135 -14.63 -0.70 1.04
C ALA A 135 -13.87 -0.49 -0.26
N ARG A 136 -14.50 0.15 -1.22
CA ARG A 136 -13.91 0.41 -2.54
C ARG A 136 -14.20 1.84 -2.98
N ASP A 137 -13.20 2.46 -3.55
CA ASP A 137 -13.31 3.70 -4.32
C ASP A 137 -12.81 3.50 -5.77
N ALA A 138 -12.64 4.58 -6.53
CA ALA A 138 -12.16 4.52 -7.92
C ALA A 138 -10.79 3.86 -8.08
N THR A 139 -9.96 3.88 -7.04
CA THR A 139 -8.55 3.49 -7.09
C THR A 139 -8.18 2.34 -6.16
N THR A 140 -8.91 2.15 -5.09
CA THR A 140 -8.52 1.25 -4.00
C THR A 140 -9.69 0.36 -3.56
N GLU A 141 -9.39 -0.89 -3.25
CA GLU A 141 -10.31 -1.81 -2.59
C GLU A 141 -9.65 -2.36 -1.32
N THR A 142 -10.35 -2.28 -0.19
CA THR A 142 -9.85 -2.74 1.11
C THR A 142 -10.82 -3.72 1.74
N HIS A 143 -10.32 -4.86 2.17
CA HIS A 143 -11.00 -5.93 2.89
C HIS A 143 -10.49 -5.99 4.33
N ALA A 144 -11.39 -6.19 5.30
CA ALA A 144 -11.03 -6.38 6.71
C ALA A 144 -12.19 -7.04 7.49
N ALA A 145 -11.94 -7.45 8.73
CA ALA A 145 -13.03 -7.88 9.62
C ALA A 145 -13.93 -6.70 10.02
N ARG A 146 -13.31 -5.51 10.19
CA ARG A 146 -14.00 -4.25 10.53
C ARG A 146 -13.37 -3.09 9.75
N ILE A 147 -14.21 -2.19 9.23
CA ILE A 147 -13.79 -0.93 8.63
C ILE A 147 -14.65 0.19 9.23
N THR A 148 -14.02 1.24 9.74
CA THR A 148 -14.68 2.42 10.29
C THR A 148 -14.28 3.65 9.50
N PHE A 149 -15.27 4.48 9.15
CA PHE A 149 -15.10 5.75 8.45
C PHE A 149 -15.56 6.88 9.33
N ALA A 150 -14.78 7.94 9.45
CA ALA A 150 -15.19 9.20 10.06
C ALA A 150 -15.34 10.25 8.95
N GLN A 151 -16.59 10.54 8.55
CA GLN A 151 -16.90 11.41 7.40
C GLN A 151 -16.37 12.84 7.61
N ALA A 152 -16.43 13.34 8.84
CA ALA A 152 -16.01 14.70 9.15
C ALA A 152 -14.50 14.92 8.92
N THR A 153 -13.66 13.97 9.35
CA THR A 153 -12.20 14.07 9.29
C THR A 153 -11.62 13.41 8.05
N GLY A 154 -12.33 12.46 7.42
CA GLY A 154 -11.84 11.62 6.34
C GLY A 154 -10.97 10.45 6.83
N ASP A 155 -11.00 10.16 8.14
CA ASP A 155 -10.26 9.05 8.71
C ASP A 155 -10.93 7.73 8.41
N ILE A 156 -10.09 6.74 8.07
CA ILE A 156 -10.48 5.36 7.80
C ILE A 156 -9.62 4.47 8.69
N ARG A 157 -10.24 3.53 9.37
CA ARG A 157 -9.57 2.51 10.16
C ARG A 157 -10.06 1.14 9.77
N ALA A 158 -9.16 0.23 9.42
CA ALA A 158 -9.45 -1.17 9.15
C ALA A 158 -8.69 -2.08 10.10
N GLU A 159 -9.34 -3.12 10.57
CA GLU A 159 -8.82 -4.04 11.60
C GLU A 159 -9.22 -5.48 11.29
N GLY A 160 -8.32 -6.41 11.65
CA GLY A 160 -8.57 -7.84 11.53
C GLY A 160 -8.27 -8.39 10.14
N GLY A 161 -6.99 -8.51 9.81
CA GLY A 161 -6.50 -9.11 8.56
C GLY A 161 -6.79 -8.24 7.35
N VAL A 162 -6.26 -7.02 7.38
CA VAL A 162 -6.43 -6.03 6.30
C VAL A 162 -5.75 -6.49 5.02
N ARG A 163 -6.45 -6.35 3.90
CA ARG A 163 -5.93 -6.52 2.56
C ARG A 163 -6.42 -5.39 1.68
N SER A 164 -5.49 -4.62 1.13
CA SER A 164 -5.80 -3.53 0.20
C SER A 164 -5.18 -3.79 -1.16
N THR A 165 -5.91 -3.48 -2.22
CA THR A 165 -5.42 -3.48 -3.60
C THR A 165 -5.56 -2.08 -4.17
N ASP A 166 -4.46 -1.50 -4.64
CA ASP A 166 -4.43 -0.22 -5.33
C ASP A 166 -4.37 -0.48 -6.84
N PHE A 167 -5.42 -0.07 -7.55
CA PHE A 167 -5.58 -0.21 -9.01
C PHE A 167 -5.07 1.01 -9.77
N SER A 168 -4.57 2.02 -9.08
CA SER A 168 -4.11 3.27 -9.72
C SER A 168 -2.85 3.04 -10.54
N ALA A 169 -3.04 2.62 -11.79
CA ALA A 169 -1.94 2.29 -12.72
C ALA A 169 -1.12 3.50 -13.18
N LYS A 170 -1.48 4.75 -12.86
CA LYS A 170 -0.88 5.92 -13.53
C LYS A 170 -0.51 7.13 -12.69
N ALA A 171 -1.02 7.40 -11.51
CA ALA A 171 -0.84 8.77 -11.00
C ALA A 171 -0.78 9.01 -9.50
N SER A 172 -1.15 8.10 -8.63
CA SER A 172 -1.42 8.49 -7.24
C SER A 172 -0.72 7.67 -6.15
N GLY A 173 0.23 6.82 -6.49
CA GLY A 173 0.93 5.98 -5.51
C GLY A 173 2.37 5.68 -5.88
N VAL A 174 3.08 5.03 -4.99
CA VAL A 174 4.41 4.45 -5.24
C VAL A 174 4.26 3.33 -6.26
N GLN A 175 4.98 3.41 -7.37
CA GLN A 175 4.88 2.47 -8.46
C GLN A 175 6.19 1.69 -8.64
N LEU A 176 6.23 0.46 -8.14
CA LEU A 176 7.35 -0.48 -8.34
C LEU A 176 7.17 -1.32 -9.62
N ALA A 177 5.94 -1.50 -10.08
CA ALA A 177 5.60 -2.20 -11.32
C ALA A 177 4.28 -1.64 -11.92
N PRO A 178 3.97 -1.91 -13.19
CA PRO A 178 2.75 -1.41 -13.85
C PRO A 178 1.51 -2.29 -13.63
N VAL A 179 1.48 -3.00 -12.56
CA VAL A 179 0.38 -3.86 -12.11
C VAL A 179 -0.18 -3.33 -10.80
N PRO A 180 -1.39 -3.70 -10.39
CA PRO A 180 -1.94 -3.31 -9.10
C PRO A 180 -1.00 -3.63 -7.95
N ALA A 181 -0.88 -2.71 -6.99
CA ALA A 181 -0.16 -2.95 -5.75
C ALA A 181 -1.09 -3.60 -4.73
N ASN A 182 -0.61 -4.61 -4.04
CA ASN A 182 -1.33 -5.29 -2.98
C ASN A 182 -0.62 -5.08 -1.66
N ILE A 183 -1.40 -4.86 -0.59
CA ILE A 183 -0.86 -4.65 0.74
C ILE A 183 -1.67 -5.49 1.73
N SER A 184 -0.99 -6.17 2.64
CA SER A 184 -1.62 -6.86 3.78
C SER A 184 -1.00 -6.39 5.10
N SER A 185 -1.80 -6.39 6.18
CA SER A 185 -1.37 -6.03 7.54
C SER A 185 -2.40 -6.47 8.57
N ASP A 186 -2.08 -6.33 9.85
CA ASP A 186 -3.05 -6.56 10.92
C ASP A 186 -4.06 -5.41 11.01
N THR A 187 -3.59 -4.16 10.85
CA THR A 187 -4.39 -2.94 10.91
C THR A 187 -3.98 -1.92 9.85
N MET A 188 -4.91 -1.06 9.44
CA MET A 188 -4.65 0.09 8.59
C MET A 188 -5.31 1.33 9.20
N GLN A 189 -4.59 2.44 9.15
CA GLN A 189 -5.10 3.78 9.41
C GLN A 189 -4.84 4.65 8.19
N ALA A 190 -5.88 5.22 7.62
CA ALA A 190 -5.77 6.08 6.46
C ALA A 190 -6.54 7.39 6.68
N ASN A 191 -6.11 8.43 5.99
CA ASN A 191 -6.85 9.67 5.90
C ASN A 191 -6.98 10.07 4.43
N SER A 192 -8.22 10.03 3.92
CA SER A 192 -8.50 10.26 2.50
C SER A 192 -8.19 11.70 2.07
N LYS A 193 -8.34 12.68 2.98
CA LYS A 193 -8.06 14.10 2.70
C LYS A 193 -6.56 14.40 2.67
N ALA A 194 -5.78 13.71 3.51
CA ALA A 194 -4.32 13.85 3.56
C ALA A 194 -3.59 12.92 2.58
N GLY A 195 -4.29 12.04 1.88
CA GLY A 195 -3.69 11.06 0.97
C GLY A 195 -2.67 10.14 1.65
N ARG A 196 -2.90 9.79 2.93
CA ARG A 196 -1.99 9.00 3.76
C ARG A 196 -2.63 7.68 4.14
N ALA A 197 -1.87 6.59 4.06
CA ALA A 197 -2.25 5.28 4.60
C ALA A 197 -1.08 4.65 5.35
N LEU A 198 -1.32 4.20 6.58
CA LEU A 198 -0.36 3.50 7.44
C LEU A 198 -0.87 2.09 7.71
N TYR A 199 -0.12 1.10 7.29
CA TYR A 199 -0.33 -0.32 7.52
C TYR A 199 0.59 -0.78 8.65
N THR A 200 0.05 -1.46 9.68
CA THR A 200 0.82 -1.83 10.86
C THR A 200 0.55 -3.29 11.25
N GLY A 201 1.59 -3.96 11.71
CA GLY A 201 1.57 -5.37 12.07
C GLY A 201 1.71 -6.27 10.84
N HIS A 202 2.87 -6.94 10.71
CA HIS A 202 3.19 -7.84 9.60
C HIS A 202 2.86 -7.23 8.22
N ALA A 203 3.19 -5.94 8.07
CA ALA A 203 2.87 -5.21 6.86
C ALA A 203 3.68 -5.77 5.67
N ARG A 204 2.99 -6.14 4.60
CA ARG A 204 3.59 -6.66 3.38
C ARG A 204 2.97 -6.00 2.17
N LEU A 205 3.80 -5.41 1.34
CA LEU A 205 3.45 -4.86 0.03
C LEU A 205 4.09 -5.70 -1.06
N TRP A 206 3.33 -6.00 -2.13
CA TRP A 206 3.90 -6.64 -3.32
C TRP A 206 3.29 -6.04 -4.60
N GLN A 207 4.14 -5.92 -5.59
CA GLN A 207 3.78 -5.37 -6.90
C GLN A 207 4.71 -5.97 -7.98
N GLY A 208 4.17 -6.83 -8.84
CA GLY A 208 5.00 -7.65 -9.75
C GLY A 208 5.98 -8.53 -8.97
N ASP A 209 7.25 -8.49 -9.37
CA ASP A 209 8.33 -9.26 -8.73
C ASP A 209 8.91 -8.57 -7.49
N SER A 210 8.45 -7.35 -7.16
CA SER A 210 8.91 -6.61 -5.99
C SER A 210 8.05 -6.92 -4.77
N VAL A 211 8.71 -7.18 -3.64
CA VAL A 211 8.08 -7.45 -2.35
C VAL A 211 8.77 -6.61 -1.29
N LEU A 212 8.00 -6.06 -0.36
CA LEU A 212 8.48 -5.32 0.80
C LEU A 212 7.71 -5.78 2.04
N GLU A 213 8.41 -6.18 3.08
CA GLU A 213 7.89 -6.57 4.39
C GLU A 213 8.48 -5.68 5.49
N ALA A 214 7.67 -5.29 6.48
CA ALA A 214 8.10 -4.47 7.61
C ALA A 214 7.10 -4.58 8.77
N GLU A 215 7.45 -4.05 9.94
CA GLU A 215 6.49 -3.89 11.04
C GLU A 215 5.43 -2.84 10.69
N SER A 216 5.83 -1.79 9.95
CA SER A 216 4.89 -0.80 9.41
C SER A 216 5.31 -0.30 8.02
N ILE A 217 4.31 -0.04 7.18
CA ILE A 217 4.46 0.57 5.85
C ILE A 217 3.50 1.76 5.76
N GLU A 218 4.04 2.93 5.52
CA GLU A 218 3.30 4.15 5.29
C GLU A 218 3.39 4.57 3.83
N LEU A 219 2.26 4.92 3.25
CA LEU A 219 2.15 5.45 1.89
C LEU A 219 1.65 6.89 1.93
N LEU A 220 2.36 7.78 1.27
CA LEU A 220 2.01 9.18 1.08
C LEU A 220 1.75 9.42 -0.40
N ARG A 221 0.45 9.51 -0.76
CA ARG A 221 -0.01 9.53 -2.16
C ARG A 221 0.48 10.79 -2.92
N GLU A 222 0.32 11.96 -2.33
CA GLU A 222 0.65 13.22 -2.99
C GLU A 222 2.14 13.36 -3.30
N THR A 223 2.98 12.97 -2.36
CA THR A 223 4.44 13.03 -2.49
C THR A 223 5.04 11.78 -3.12
N ARG A 224 4.23 10.73 -3.31
CA ARG A 224 4.65 9.42 -3.83
C ARG A 224 5.83 8.84 -3.04
N VAL A 225 5.72 8.91 -1.71
CA VAL A 225 6.71 8.40 -0.78
C VAL A 225 6.17 7.16 -0.08
N LEU A 226 7.04 6.16 0.09
CA LEU A 226 6.82 4.99 0.91
C LEU A 226 7.85 4.96 2.03
N ASN A 227 7.39 4.84 3.27
CA ASN A 227 8.22 4.64 4.44
C ASN A 227 7.96 3.25 5.02
N ALA A 228 8.99 2.43 5.17
CA ALA A 228 8.92 1.16 5.87
C ALA A 228 9.82 1.19 7.10
N ASN A 229 9.29 0.74 8.24
CA ASN A 229 10.00 0.76 9.50
C ASN A 229 9.86 -0.58 10.24
N GLY A 230 10.94 -0.99 10.87
CA GLY A 230 11.05 -2.20 11.69
C GLY A 230 11.21 -3.47 10.85
N ASN A 231 12.34 -4.15 11.02
CA ASN A 231 12.64 -5.45 10.37
C ASN A 231 12.35 -5.46 8.86
N VAL A 232 12.75 -4.39 8.17
CA VAL A 232 12.49 -4.23 6.74
C VAL A 232 13.19 -5.34 5.96
N ARG A 233 12.43 -6.02 5.10
CA ARG A 233 12.92 -6.99 4.12
C ARG A 233 12.29 -6.68 2.77
N ALA A 234 13.11 -6.58 1.74
CA ALA A 234 12.60 -6.33 0.41
C ALA A 234 13.30 -7.20 -0.63
N VAL A 235 12.60 -7.48 -1.72
CA VAL A 235 13.12 -8.15 -2.90
C VAL A 235 12.83 -7.26 -4.09
N PHE A 236 13.87 -6.97 -4.88
CA PHE A 236 13.77 -6.18 -6.10
C PHE A 236 14.49 -6.89 -7.26
N PRO A 237 13.98 -6.80 -8.49
CA PRO A 237 14.70 -7.29 -9.66
C PRO A 237 15.89 -6.38 -9.98
N GLU A 238 16.96 -6.96 -10.53
CA GLU A 238 18.13 -6.26 -11.05
C GLU A 238 17.90 -5.78 -12.48
N ALA A 239 18.43 -4.61 -12.82
CA ALA A 239 18.44 -4.14 -14.20
C ALA A 239 19.33 -5.04 -15.07
N ALA A 240 18.86 -5.35 -16.28
CA ALA A 240 19.63 -6.16 -17.21
C ALA A 240 20.96 -5.47 -17.57
N GLN A 241 22.05 -6.21 -17.50
CA GLN A 241 23.37 -5.73 -17.95
C GLN A 241 23.31 -5.46 -19.47
N THR A 242 23.84 -4.33 -19.91
CA THR A 242 24.02 -4.04 -21.31
C THR A 242 25.25 -4.81 -21.79
N PRO A 243 25.16 -5.76 -22.76
CA PRO A 243 26.34 -6.44 -23.26
C PRO A 243 27.26 -5.38 -23.89
N LEU A 244 28.51 -5.28 -23.43
CA LEU A 244 29.55 -4.52 -24.12
C LEU A 244 29.62 -5.06 -25.56
N ARG A 245 29.29 -4.23 -26.54
CA ARG A 245 29.41 -4.58 -27.97
C ARG A 245 30.89 -4.81 -28.27
N SER A 246 31.32 -6.07 -28.35
CA SER A 246 32.52 -6.45 -29.04
C SER A 246 32.25 -6.44 -30.55
N PRO A 247 33.03 -5.77 -31.37
CA PRO A 247 32.85 -5.79 -32.83
C PRO A 247 33.46 -7.11 -33.42
N ALA A 248 32.76 -8.21 -33.25
CA ALA A 248 33.14 -9.48 -33.87
C ALA A 248 31.93 -10.12 -34.57
N PRO A 249 32.10 -10.79 -35.71
CA PRO A 249 31.01 -11.23 -36.58
C PRO A 249 30.16 -12.32 -35.92
N VAL A 250 28.84 -12.13 -36.07
CA VAL A 250 27.77 -12.89 -35.52
C VAL A 250 27.79 -14.36 -36.00
N MET A 251 28.14 -15.28 -35.11
CA MET A 251 27.57 -16.61 -35.17
C MET A 251 26.29 -16.62 -34.32
N VAL A 252 25.20 -17.09 -34.92
CA VAL A 252 23.87 -17.18 -34.28
C VAL A 252 23.94 -18.16 -33.12
N SER A 253 24.19 -17.65 -31.92
CA SER A 253 24.05 -18.39 -30.68
C SER A 253 22.60 -18.25 -30.20
N GLN A 254 21.97 -19.35 -29.83
CA GLN A 254 20.64 -19.38 -29.23
C GLN A 254 20.56 -18.39 -28.06
N PRO A 255 19.43 -17.70 -27.85
CA PRO A 255 19.29 -16.81 -26.73
C PRO A 255 19.37 -17.58 -25.42
N VAL A 256 20.48 -17.44 -24.72
CA VAL A 256 20.60 -17.89 -23.32
C VAL A 256 19.56 -17.14 -22.52
N ALA A 257 18.60 -17.84 -21.95
CA ALA A 257 17.59 -17.28 -21.06
C ALA A 257 18.32 -16.51 -19.93
N LYS A 258 18.22 -15.17 -19.95
CA LYS A 258 18.82 -14.32 -18.91
C LYS A 258 18.12 -14.67 -17.59
N LYS A 259 18.86 -15.20 -16.63
CA LYS A 259 18.41 -15.33 -15.23
C LYS A 259 18.11 -13.92 -14.71
N ASN A 260 16.86 -13.66 -14.37
CA ASN A 260 16.52 -12.44 -13.62
C ASN A 260 17.18 -12.54 -12.26
N THR A 261 18.19 -11.74 -12.03
CA THR A 261 18.84 -11.64 -10.72
C THR A 261 17.93 -10.84 -9.79
N LEU A 262 17.72 -11.38 -8.59
CA LEU A 262 16.95 -10.71 -7.54
C LEU A 262 17.90 -10.23 -6.45
N TRP A 263 17.66 -9.02 -5.99
CA TRP A 263 18.34 -8.44 -4.84
C TRP A 263 17.46 -8.58 -3.61
N HIS A 264 18.01 -9.19 -2.59
CA HIS A 264 17.43 -9.25 -1.25
C HIS A 264 18.00 -8.13 -0.41
N VAL A 265 17.12 -7.34 0.18
CA VAL A 265 17.47 -6.16 0.98
C VAL A 265 16.95 -6.34 2.38
N SER A 266 17.77 -6.05 3.39
CA SER A 266 17.32 -5.93 4.78
C SER A 266 17.87 -4.67 5.43
N SER A 267 17.05 -4.02 6.27
CA SER A 267 17.39 -2.81 7.00
C SER A 267 16.45 -2.57 8.18
N GLY A 268 16.74 -1.58 9.01
CA GLY A 268 15.79 -1.13 10.03
C GLY A 268 14.78 -0.13 9.47
N ILE A 269 15.16 0.64 8.45
CA ILE A 269 14.35 1.69 7.82
C ILE A 269 14.57 1.66 6.32
N LEU A 270 13.49 1.86 5.55
CA LEU A 270 13.52 2.11 4.12
C LEU A 270 12.61 3.30 3.80
N ASN A 271 13.14 4.32 3.14
CA ASN A 271 12.39 5.44 2.58
C ASN A 271 12.54 5.41 1.05
N TYR A 272 11.46 5.12 0.35
CA TYR A 272 11.42 5.12 -1.11
C TYR A 272 10.71 6.36 -1.63
N ARG A 273 11.34 7.07 -2.58
CA ARG A 273 10.82 8.24 -3.27
C ARG A 273 10.67 7.95 -4.75
N ASP A 274 9.43 7.78 -5.19
CA ASP A 274 9.16 7.39 -6.57
C ASP A 274 9.56 8.47 -7.58
N ALA A 275 9.42 9.75 -7.24
CA ALA A 275 9.84 10.86 -8.10
C ALA A 275 11.35 10.87 -8.38
N GLU A 276 12.15 10.39 -7.43
CA GLU A 276 13.61 10.28 -7.54
C GLU A 276 14.05 8.88 -8.00
N SER A 277 13.11 7.93 -8.11
CA SER A 277 13.40 6.50 -8.33
C SER A 277 14.50 5.98 -7.40
N ARG A 278 14.42 6.33 -6.11
CA ARG A 278 15.47 6.10 -5.12
C ARG A 278 14.89 5.57 -3.80
N ALA A 279 15.56 4.57 -3.24
CA ALA A 279 15.35 4.13 -1.87
C ALA A 279 16.56 4.46 -1.01
N HIS A 280 16.33 5.09 0.13
CA HIS A 280 17.30 5.29 1.19
C HIS A 280 17.06 4.26 2.30
N LEU A 281 18.12 3.56 2.70
CA LEU A 281 18.08 2.50 3.70
C LEU A 281 19.04 2.84 4.85
N GLU A 282 18.60 2.58 6.07
CA GLU A 282 19.38 2.81 7.28
C GLU A 282 19.24 1.65 8.27
N LYS A 283 20.18 1.57 9.19
CA LYS A 283 20.25 0.62 10.30
C LYS A 283 20.52 -0.81 9.85
N ASN A 284 21.80 -1.18 9.89
CA ASN A 284 22.28 -2.53 9.58
C ASN A 284 21.84 -3.02 8.18
N VAL A 285 22.13 -2.20 7.19
CA VAL A 285 21.72 -2.48 5.82
C VAL A 285 22.53 -3.63 5.25
N VAL A 286 21.83 -4.60 4.66
CA VAL A 286 22.40 -5.69 3.87
C VAL A 286 21.66 -5.74 2.54
N VAL A 287 22.41 -5.69 1.45
CA VAL A 287 21.91 -5.86 0.08
C VAL A 287 22.64 -7.05 -0.53
N GLN A 288 21.93 -8.08 -0.89
CA GLN A 288 22.47 -9.37 -1.31
C GLN A 288 21.89 -9.82 -2.63
N SER A 289 22.75 -10.25 -3.56
CA SER A 289 22.40 -11.04 -4.75
C SER A 289 22.87 -12.49 -4.59
N THR A 290 22.76 -13.30 -5.64
CA THR A 290 23.31 -14.66 -5.66
C THR A 290 24.82 -14.72 -5.57
N GLU A 291 25.52 -13.69 -6.00
CA GLU A 291 26.98 -13.68 -6.16
C GLU A 291 27.69 -12.78 -5.13
N GLN A 292 26.99 -11.81 -4.56
CA GLN A 292 27.61 -10.80 -3.74
C GLN A 292 26.71 -10.28 -2.63
N THR A 293 27.33 -9.77 -1.57
CA THR A 293 26.66 -9.13 -0.46
C THR A 293 27.34 -7.80 -0.16
N MET A 294 26.57 -6.72 -0.05
CA MET A 294 27.00 -5.40 0.38
C MET A 294 26.39 -5.06 1.73
N ARG A 295 27.18 -4.63 2.68
CA ARG A 295 26.75 -4.22 4.02
C ARG A 295 27.24 -2.82 4.34
N GLY A 296 26.44 -2.08 5.09
CA GLY A 296 26.81 -0.75 5.60
C GLY A 296 25.78 -0.18 6.55
N PRO A 297 26.07 0.93 7.22
CA PRO A 297 25.11 1.60 8.11
C PRO A 297 23.98 2.26 7.33
N ALA A 298 24.29 2.79 6.12
CA ALA A 298 23.32 3.40 5.22
C ALA A 298 23.65 3.09 3.75
N LEU A 299 22.62 2.85 2.95
CA LEU A 299 22.71 2.61 1.51
C LEU A 299 21.63 3.38 0.75
N GLU A 300 21.99 3.85 -0.44
CA GLU A 300 21.07 4.40 -1.45
C GLU A 300 20.93 3.39 -2.59
N LEU A 301 19.70 3.03 -2.94
CA LEU A 301 19.39 2.23 -4.12
C LEU A 301 18.70 3.10 -5.16
N TYR A 302 19.21 3.07 -6.38
CA TYR A 302 18.65 3.79 -7.52
C TYR A 302 18.02 2.80 -8.48
N PHE A 303 16.84 3.15 -8.98
CA PHE A 303 16.04 2.29 -9.83
C PHE A 303 15.93 2.87 -11.24
N THR A 304 15.83 1.99 -12.23
CA THR A 304 15.43 2.34 -13.59
C THR A 304 14.21 1.51 -13.98
N ARG A 305 13.40 2.03 -14.92
CA ARG A 305 12.35 1.23 -15.53
C ARG A 305 12.98 0.31 -16.56
N GLY A 306 12.83 -1.00 -16.40
CA GLY A 306 13.28 -1.97 -17.37
C GLY A 306 12.59 -1.77 -18.72
N THR A 307 13.32 -1.89 -19.82
CA THR A 307 12.73 -1.87 -21.16
C THR A 307 12.33 -3.31 -21.53
N GLN A 308 11.05 -3.57 -21.78
CA GLN A 308 10.67 -4.83 -22.43
C GLN A 308 11.19 -4.82 -23.86
N ILE A 309 12.16 -5.65 -24.14
CA ILE A 309 12.53 -5.96 -25.52
C ILE A 309 11.47 -6.94 -26.01
N GLY A 310 10.57 -6.47 -26.90
CA GLY A 310 9.62 -7.35 -27.57
C GLY A 310 10.36 -8.49 -28.27
N ILE A 311 9.82 -9.69 -28.18
CA ILE A 311 10.37 -10.91 -28.78
C ILE A 311 10.42 -10.85 -30.33
N ASN A 312 9.76 -9.87 -30.92
CA ASN A 312 9.79 -9.58 -32.35
C ASN A 312 10.53 -8.27 -32.55
N GLY A 313 11.73 -8.33 -33.12
CA GLY A 313 12.68 -7.26 -33.36
C GLY A 313 12.19 -6.10 -34.25
N GLU A 314 10.97 -5.63 -34.09
CA GLU A 314 10.42 -4.44 -34.70
C GLU A 314 10.28 -3.32 -33.67
N ASN A 315 10.97 -2.21 -33.94
CA ASN A 315 10.76 -0.93 -33.26
C ASN A 315 9.35 -0.43 -33.54
N SER A 316 8.37 -0.92 -32.79
CA SER A 316 7.01 -0.37 -32.84
C SER A 316 6.93 0.88 -32.02
N SER A 317 7.02 2.01 -32.68
CA SER A 317 6.71 3.37 -32.18
C SER A 317 5.19 3.61 -31.96
N ASN A 318 4.40 2.55 -31.73
CA ASN A 318 2.99 2.62 -31.36
C ASN A 318 2.79 2.06 -29.94
N ALA A 319 3.11 2.89 -28.95
CA ALA A 319 2.80 2.64 -27.56
C ALA A 319 1.31 2.91 -27.26
N ALA A 320 0.42 2.03 -27.69
CA ALA A 320 -0.98 2.01 -27.34
C ALA A 320 -1.37 0.70 -26.62
N SER A 321 -0.59 0.28 -25.61
CA SER A 321 -1.01 -0.63 -24.54
C SER A 321 0.01 -0.54 -23.42
N GLY A 322 -0.35 0.18 -22.35
CA GLY A 322 0.55 0.54 -21.27
C GLY A 322 0.93 -0.62 -20.36
N GLN A 323 1.76 -1.51 -20.81
CA GLN A 323 2.51 -2.41 -19.95
C GLN A 323 3.84 -1.73 -19.62
N GLY A 324 3.84 -0.90 -18.57
CA GLY A 324 5.06 -0.36 -18.01
C GLY A 324 5.89 -1.48 -17.39
N THR A 325 7.19 -1.36 -17.41
CA THR A 325 8.14 -2.35 -16.89
C THR A 325 8.38 -2.15 -15.39
N ALA A 326 8.62 -3.24 -14.65
CA ALA A 326 8.98 -3.18 -13.24
C ALA A 326 10.24 -2.33 -13.02
N GLN A 327 10.31 -1.62 -11.91
CA GLN A 327 11.52 -0.91 -11.50
C GLN A 327 12.60 -1.92 -11.11
N GLN A 328 13.82 -1.70 -11.57
CA GLN A 328 14.96 -2.56 -11.38
C GLN A 328 16.11 -1.79 -10.75
N ILE A 329 16.86 -2.41 -9.84
CA ILE A 329 18.04 -1.77 -9.25
C ILE A 329 19.10 -1.59 -10.33
N SER A 330 19.47 -0.33 -10.58
CA SER A 330 20.52 0.06 -11.53
C SER A 330 21.83 0.43 -10.86
N ARG A 331 21.76 0.94 -9.63
CA ARG A 331 22.92 1.41 -8.88
C ARG A 331 22.66 1.30 -7.38
N ALA A 332 23.70 0.92 -6.61
CA ALA A 332 23.67 0.95 -5.17
C ALA A 332 24.89 1.72 -4.64
N VAL A 333 24.68 2.59 -3.67
CA VAL A 333 25.75 3.41 -3.06
C VAL A 333 25.68 3.29 -1.56
N GLY A 334 26.73 2.78 -0.94
CA GLY A 334 26.90 2.73 0.51
C GLY A 334 27.93 3.73 1.00
N THR A 335 27.74 4.25 2.19
CA THR A 335 28.63 5.20 2.85
C THR A 335 28.76 4.91 4.35
N GLY A 336 29.86 5.38 4.97
CA GLY A 336 30.07 5.24 6.41
C GLY A 336 30.63 3.87 6.83
N GLY A 337 31.49 3.28 6.02
CA GLY A 337 32.07 1.97 6.28
C GLY A 337 31.31 0.84 5.59
N VAL A 338 31.60 0.63 4.31
CA VAL A 338 30.96 -0.38 3.45
C VAL A 338 31.82 -1.62 3.40
N VAL A 339 31.18 -2.78 3.50
CA VAL A 339 31.80 -4.09 3.32
C VAL A 339 31.11 -4.81 2.17
N VAL A 340 31.90 -5.31 1.23
CA VAL A 340 31.43 -6.14 0.09
C VAL A 340 32.09 -7.51 0.19
N GLU A 341 31.29 -8.55 0.04
CA GLU A 341 31.74 -9.95 0.04
C GLU A 341 31.31 -10.61 -1.26
N GLN A 342 32.27 -11.31 -1.91
CA GLN A 342 32.05 -12.10 -3.14
C GLN A 342 32.88 -13.38 -3.05
N GLY A 343 32.21 -14.51 -2.86
CA GLY A 343 32.90 -15.79 -2.64
C GLY A 343 33.88 -15.74 -1.47
N ALA A 344 35.16 -16.00 -1.71
CA ALA A 344 36.23 -15.96 -0.71
C ALA A 344 36.84 -14.56 -0.49
N ARG A 345 36.37 -13.56 -1.22
CA ARG A 345 36.88 -12.18 -1.18
C ARG A 345 36.03 -11.28 -0.32
N LYS A 346 36.68 -10.41 0.41
CA LYS A 346 36.05 -9.39 1.24
C LYS A 346 36.76 -8.06 1.06
N ALA A 347 36.01 -7.04 0.69
CA ALA A 347 36.53 -5.69 0.58
C ALA A 347 35.84 -4.74 1.56
N SER A 348 36.58 -3.76 2.08
CA SER A 348 36.05 -2.71 2.94
C SER A 348 36.59 -1.33 2.55
N ALA A 349 35.73 -0.31 2.63
CA ALA A 349 36.04 1.07 2.36
C ALA A 349 35.04 2.01 3.03
N GLU A 350 35.32 3.32 3.05
CA GLU A 350 34.34 4.32 3.53
C GLU A 350 33.12 4.41 2.61
N ARG A 351 33.31 4.24 1.29
CA ARG A 351 32.28 4.28 0.26
C ARG A 351 32.38 3.08 -0.68
N GLY A 352 31.24 2.48 -0.99
CA GLY A 352 31.11 1.45 -2.02
C GLY A 352 30.00 1.83 -3.01
N GLU A 353 30.24 1.61 -4.30
CA GLU A 353 29.30 1.91 -5.36
C GLU A 353 29.21 0.76 -6.36
N TYR A 354 28.01 0.23 -6.56
CA TYR A 354 27.69 -0.77 -7.55
C TYR A 354 26.92 -0.14 -8.72
N THR A 355 27.27 -0.54 -9.96
CA THR A 355 26.56 -0.14 -11.18
C THR A 355 26.18 -1.41 -11.97
N ALA A 356 24.89 -1.64 -12.15
CA ALA A 356 24.36 -2.85 -12.82
C ALA A 356 24.71 -2.92 -14.30
N ALA A 357 24.70 -1.77 -15.01
CA ALA A 357 25.00 -1.71 -16.44
C ALA A 357 26.37 -2.31 -16.80
N ASP A 358 27.36 -2.05 -15.97
CA ASP A 358 28.75 -2.46 -16.18
C ASP A 358 29.11 -3.71 -15.34
N GLY A 359 28.25 -4.16 -14.44
CA GLY A 359 28.55 -5.18 -13.44
C GLY A 359 29.76 -4.79 -12.59
N LYS A 360 29.86 -3.50 -12.24
CA LYS A 360 31.08 -2.89 -11.67
C LYS A 360 30.84 -2.46 -10.24
N PHE A 361 31.77 -2.81 -9.36
CA PHE A 361 31.87 -2.34 -7.99
C PHE A 361 33.08 -1.44 -7.81
N VAL A 362 32.89 -0.26 -7.22
CA VAL A 362 33.98 0.69 -6.90
C VAL A 362 33.99 0.95 -5.41
N MET A 363 35.11 0.68 -4.76
CA MET A 363 35.36 0.93 -3.34
C MET A 363 36.36 2.07 -3.19
N SER A 364 36.01 3.10 -2.43
CA SER A 364 36.84 4.31 -2.27
C SER A 364 36.68 4.95 -0.91
N GLY A 365 37.63 5.83 -0.54
CA GLY A 365 37.63 6.56 0.72
C GLY A 365 38.10 5.72 1.91
N GLY A 366 38.73 6.37 2.87
CA GLY A 366 39.48 5.72 3.93
C GLY A 366 40.73 5.02 3.36
N THR A 367 40.97 3.79 3.76
CA THR A 367 41.98 2.92 3.16
C THR A 367 41.29 1.67 2.62
N PRO A 368 40.80 1.70 1.35
CA PRO A 368 40.17 0.56 0.73
C PRO A 368 41.03 -0.68 0.83
N THR A 369 40.52 -1.73 1.43
CA THR A 369 41.25 -2.96 1.71
C THR A 369 40.50 -4.15 1.11
N LEU A 370 41.20 -4.96 0.32
CA LEU A 370 40.75 -6.23 -0.18
C LEU A 370 41.45 -7.34 0.59
N TYR A 371 40.72 -8.27 1.11
CA TYR A 371 41.18 -9.55 1.61
C TYR A 371 40.72 -10.68 0.67
N ASP A 372 41.66 -11.44 0.16
CA ASP A 372 41.45 -12.67 -0.60
C ASP A 372 42.07 -13.83 0.18
N ALA A 373 41.30 -14.93 0.35
CA ALA A 373 41.76 -16.07 1.13
C ALA A 373 42.98 -16.77 0.53
N ALA A 374 43.16 -16.71 -0.80
CA ALA A 374 44.29 -17.32 -1.52
C ALA A 374 45.46 -16.35 -1.70
N GLU A 375 45.20 -15.07 -1.99
CA GLU A 375 46.24 -14.09 -2.40
C GLU A 375 46.67 -13.17 -1.26
N GLY A 376 45.89 -13.11 -0.16
CA GLY A 376 46.22 -12.28 0.99
C GLY A 376 45.52 -10.94 1.00
N THR A 377 46.19 -9.87 1.49
CA THR A 377 45.57 -8.56 1.67
C THR A 377 46.20 -7.52 0.76
N THR A 378 45.39 -6.76 0.06
CA THR A 378 45.81 -5.66 -0.81
C THR A 378 45.08 -4.36 -0.39
N THR A 379 45.83 -3.26 -0.35
CA THR A 379 45.30 -1.92 -0.04
C THR A 379 45.61 -0.96 -1.17
N GLY A 380 44.74 0.02 -1.39
CA GLY A 380 44.91 1.03 -2.40
C GLY A 380 44.08 2.28 -2.09
N ARG A 381 44.11 3.28 -2.96
CA ARG A 381 43.27 4.46 -2.91
C ARG A 381 41.84 4.13 -3.37
N GLN A 382 41.74 3.25 -4.38
CA GLN A 382 40.49 2.77 -4.92
C GLN A 382 40.64 1.29 -5.35
N LEU A 383 39.61 0.50 -5.12
CA LEU A 383 39.49 -0.85 -5.60
C LEU A 383 38.30 -0.90 -6.57
N THR A 384 38.49 -1.50 -7.74
CA THR A 384 37.42 -1.69 -8.72
C THR A 384 37.30 -3.17 -9.04
N PHE A 385 36.14 -3.73 -8.85
CA PHE A 385 35.80 -5.12 -9.14
C PHE A 385 34.88 -5.18 -10.36
N PHE A 386 35.18 -6.06 -11.32
CA PHE A 386 34.33 -6.38 -12.45
C PHE A 386 33.76 -7.77 -12.25
N LEU A 387 32.42 -7.88 -12.17
CA LEU A 387 31.74 -9.14 -11.86
C LEU A 387 31.73 -10.12 -13.05
N ALA A 388 31.91 -9.59 -14.27
CA ALA A 388 31.81 -10.41 -15.49
C ALA A 388 33.03 -11.30 -15.72
N ASP A 389 34.21 -10.85 -15.32
CA ASP A 389 35.51 -11.51 -15.60
C ASP A 389 36.38 -11.71 -14.36
N ASP A 390 35.82 -11.44 -13.18
CA ASP A 390 36.50 -11.58 -11.89
C ASP A 390 37.75 -10.70 -11.73
N THR A 391 37.87 -9.64 -12.55
CA THR A 391 39.00 -8.73 -12.57
C THR A 391 38.93 -7.72 -11.42
N ILE A 392 40.07 -7.48 -10.77
CA ILE A 392 40.22 -6.46 -9.72
C ILE A 392 41.31 -5.49 -10.14
N ILE A 393 40.99 -4.21 -10.18
CA ILE A 393 41.93 -3.13 -10.40
C ILE A 393 42.15 -2.39 -9.08
N VAL A 394 43.40 -2.22 -8.71
CA VAL A 394 43.81 -1.49 -7.52
C VAL A 394 44.55 -0.23 -7.95
N ASP A 395 43.97 0.93 -7.69
CA ASP A 395 44.59 2.21 -7.93
C ASP A 395 45.41 2.65 -6.70
N SER A 396 46.67 3.06 -6.92
CA SER A 396 47.51 3.66 -5.93
C SER A 396 47.66 5.18 -6.17
N GLU A 397 47.99 5.95 -5.14
CA GLU A 397 48.34 7.35 -5.32
C GLU A 397 49.63 7.52 -6.15
N ASN A 398 49.74 8.59 -6.93
CA ASN A 398 50.95 8.92 -7.68
C ASN A 398 52.17 8.94 -6.73
N GLY A 399 53.06 7.97 -6.90
CA GLY A 399 54.24 7.78 -6.06
C GLY A 399 54.10 6.82 -4.88
N SER A 400 52.91 6.35 -4.56
CA SER A 400 52.64 5.28 -3.56
C SER A 400 52.64 3.92 -4.23
N ARG A 401 53.27 2.94 -3.59
CA ARG A 401 53.17 1.54 -4.07
C ARG A 401 51.90 0.87 -3.53
N THR A 402 51.24 0.12 -4.35
CA THR A 402 50.21 -0.82 -3.91
C THR A 402 50.83 -1.81 -2.92
N LEU A 403 50.32 -1.91 -1.71
CA LEU A 403 50.83 -2.86 -0.72
C LEU A 403 50.00 -4.16 -0.82
N THR A 404 50.62 -5.21 -1.33
CA THR A 404 50.04 -6.56 -1.35
C THR A 404 50.79 -7.43 -0.34
N LYS A 405 50.07 -8.04 0.61
CA LYS A 405 50.62 -9.00 1.57
C LYS A 405 50.10 -10.40 1.19
N HIS A 406 50.99 -11.24 0.70
CA HIS A 406 50.69 -12.64 0.41
C HIS A 406 50.83 -13.51 1.68
N ARG A 407 49.91 -14.49 1.83
CA ARG A 407 50.02 -15.52 2.85
C ARG A 407 50.92 -16.61 2.28
N VAL A 408 52.11 -16.78 2.84
CA VAL A 408 52.99 -17.92 2.54
C VAL A 408 52.51 -19.08 3.41
N GLU A 409 51.93 -20.11 2.84
CA GLU A 409 51.71 -21.39 3.55
C GLU A 409 53.09 -22.03 3.78
N LYS A 410 53.35 -22.42 5.07
CA LYS A 410 54.53 -23.20 5.45
C LYS A 410 54.21 -24.67 5.37
#